data_636981d57b30dabbbf73b6060b637c4c
#
_entry.id   636981d57b30dabbbf73b6060b637c4c
#
_cell.length_a   1.000
_cell.length_b   1.000
_cell.length_c   1.000
_cell.angle_alpha   90.00
_cell.angle_beta   90.00
_cell.angle_gamma   90.00
#
_symmetry.space_group_name_H-M   'P 1'
#
loop_
_entity.id
_entity.type
_entity.pdbx_description
1 polymer ?
#
loop_
_entity_poly.entity_id
_entity_poly.type
_entity_poly.pdbx_seq_one_letter_code
_entity_poly.pdbx_strand_id
1 'polypeptide(L)'
;MRKRYNIMLMSCLAFLATVPCQGLSKKERVVKKQIRPIIEAMSVRDKVAQLVFVDVYPGGDSAFQAKADSIIAKEQVGGIILMEGNIARTAETCNRSQSLVKVPLAVTIDGEFGLGMRISEFRKYPRQGVLAGLPDDGLMYEMGRQIARDMRSMKIDVNFAPVVDVNLHPDVNTIKDRSFGPDKNLVADYGSAVMRGMQDGGVVACAKHFPGHGDTEVDSHKALPVLKFPKERLDSVELYPFRRLIKDGVEMVMVGHLLVPVLDTLPASVSKVVVTDLLRKKMKFRGLIITDALGMEGVLEPFGGSGAKATLAAYKAGVDILLMPDNVSESIDLIVDYIGDDRRKLKDLDARVSRVLALKGTCGKLTGRDDLSVDPAAVDTKGTDALITTIEETLAAGR
;
A
#
# COMPACT_ATOMS: atom_id res chain seq x y z
N MET A 1 -66.04 9.16 2.07
CA MET A 1 -64.97 8.80 2.97
C MET A 1 -63.78 8.31 2.13
N ARG A 2 -62.78 9.17 1.88
CA ARG A 2 -61.56 8.82 1.18
C ARG A 2 -60.44 8.75 2.20
N LYS A 3 -59.93 7.54 2.49
CA LYS A 3 -58.73 7.32 3.31
C LYS A 3 -57.49 7.65 2.46
N ARG A 4 -56.76 8.68 2.87
CA ARG A 4 -55.41 9.01 2.37
C ARG A 4 -54.39 8.07 3.03
N TYR A 5 -53.71 7.27 2.24
CA TYR A 5 -52.50 6.54 2.67
C TYR A 5 -51.29 7.48 2.53
N ASN A 6 -50.77 7.94 3.65
CA ASN A 6 -49.44 8.57 3.70
C ASN A 6 -48.39 7.50 3.59
N ILE A 7 -47.70 7.47 2.44
CA ILE A 7 -46.49 6.67 2.28
C ILE A 7 -45.36 7.51 2.87
N MET A 8 -44.92 7.08 4.05
CA MET A 8 -43.79 7.63 4.76
C MET A 8 -42.52 7.10 4.10
N LEU A 9 -41.82 7.94 3.30
CA LEU A 9 -40.48 7.65 2.79
C LEU A 9 -39.51 7.65 3.99
N MET A 10 -39.25 6.47 4.54
CA MET A 10 -38.16 6.26 5.49
C MET A 10 -36.84 6.30 4.74
N SER A 11 -36.17 7.43 4.83
CA SER A 11 -34.77 7.61 4.39
C SER A 11 -33.87 6.63 5.15
N CYS A 12 -33.31 5.65 4.44
CA CYS A 12 -32.25 4.79 4.95
C CYS A 12 -30.96 5.58 5.13
N LEU A 13 -30.88 6.35 6.21
CA LEU A 13 -29.67 6.99 6.74
C LEU A 13 -29.28 6.25 8.01
N ALA A 14 -28.74 5.05 7.89
CA ALA A 14 -28.05 4.42 9.01
C ALA A 14 -27.19 3.28 8.49
N PHE A 15 -25.88 3.49 8.40
CA PHE A 15 -24.83 2.56 8.84
C PHE A 15 -23.44 3.13 8.47
N LEU A 16 -23.09 4.23 9.13
CA LEU A 16 -21.69 4.44 9.52
C LEU A 16 -21.61 3.89 10.93
N ALA A 17 -21.16 2.63 11.04
CA ALA A 17 -21.07 1.89 12.28
C ALA A 17 -20.27 2.69 13.32
N THR A 18 -20.89 2.87 14.44
CA THR A 18 -20.43 3.28 15.76
C THR A 18 -18.93 3.07 16.01
N VAL A 19 -18.13 4.11 15.70
CA VAL A 19 -16.88 4.38 16.35
C VAL A 19 -17.23 5.23 17.57
N PRO A 20 -16.67 4.98 18.78
CA PRO A 20 -16.87 5.87 19.92
C PRO A 20 -16.47 7.28 19.49
N CYS A 21 -17.31 8.24 19.81
CA CYS A 21 -17.32 9.61 19.32
C CYS A 21 -16.07 10.41 19.73
N GLN A 22 -14.94 10.17 19.07
CA GLN A 22 -13.94 11.21 18.82
C GLN A 22 -14.34 11.80 17.47
N GLY A 23 -14.80 13.06 17.49
CA GLY A 23 -15.30 13.71 16.29
C GLY A 23 -14.20 13.78 15.23
N LEU A 24 -14.54 13.42 13.95
CA LEU A 24 -13.66 13.56 12.81
C LEU A 24 -12.91 14.90 12.85
N SER A 25 -11.61 14.87 12.62
CA SER A 25 -10.80 16.09 12.48
C SER A 25 -11.37 17.00 11.37
N LYS A 26 -11.05 18.29 11.41
CA LYS A 26 -11.49 19.23 10.36
C LYS A 26 -11.05 18.74 8.96
N LYS A 27 -9.83 18.19 8.85
CA LYS A 27 -9.27 17.63 7.61
C LYS A 27 -10.11 16.43 7.12
N GLU A 28 -10.41 15.48 7.97
CA GLU A 28 -11.21 14.29 7.62
C GLU A 28 -12.64 14.66 7.19
N ARG A 29 -13.27 15.67 7.82
CA ARG A 29 -14.60 16.14 7.40
C ARG A 29 -14.58 16.77 6.00
N VAL A 30 -13.54 17.55 5.68
CA VAL A 30 -13.35 18.14 4.36
C VAL A 30 -13.18 17.06 3.30
N VAL A 31 -12.27 16.12 3.54
CA VAL A 31 -12.02 14.98 2.64
C VAL A 31 -13.31 14.17 2.42
N LYS A 32 -14.04 13.85 3.47
CA LYS A 32 -15.31 13.10 3.37
C LYS A 32 -16.36 13.84 2.53
N LYS A 33 -16.44 15.18 2.63
CA LYS A 33 -17.33 15.99 1.81
C LYS A 33 -16.95 15.97 0.33
N GLN A 34 -15.65 15.91 0.02
CA GLN A 34 -15.13 15.84 -1.35
C GLN A 34 -15.35 14.48 -2.01
N ILE A 35 -15.24 13.39 -1.24
CA ILE A 35 -15.32 12.00 -1.74
C ILE A 35 -16.73 11.64 -2.22
N ARG A 36 -17.77 12.06 -1.48
CA ARG A 36 -19.13 11.61 -1.73
C ARG A 36 -19.62 11.88 -3.17
N PRO A 37 -19.52 13.10 -3.73
CA PRO A 37 -19.97 13.36 -5.09
C PRO A 37 -19.13 12.60 -6.14
N ILE A 38 -17.87 12.31 -5.85
CA ILE A 38 -17.00 11.53 -6.75
C ILE A 38 -17.53 10.08 -6.84
N ILE A 39 -17.85 9.46 -5.70
CA ILE A 39 -18.39 8.07 -5.67
C ILE A 39 -19.76 8.00 -6.34
N GLU A 40 -20.62 8.98 -6.08
CA GLU A 40 -21.99 9.02 -6.65
C GLU A 40 -21.97 9.17 -8.19
N ALA A 41 -20.93 9.79 -8.75
CA ALA A 41 -20.76 9.95 -10.20
C ALA A 41 -20.12 8.72 -10.90
N MET A 42 -19.57 7.76 -10.15
CA MET A 42 -18.88 6.59 -10.69
C MET A 42 -19.83 5.44 -11.02
N SER A 43 -19.65 4.82 -12.19
CA SER A 43 -20.19 3.50 -12.49
C SER A 43 -19.57 2.42 -11.59
N VAL A 44 -20.14 1.22 -11.55
CA VAL A 44 -19.55 0.07 -10.82
C VAL A 44 -18.15 -0.24 -11.36
N ARG A 45 -17.96 -0.19 -12.69
CA ARG A 45 -16.66 -0.39 -13.34
C ARG A 45 -15.64 0.67 -12.91
N ASP A 46 -16.01 1.95 -12.92
CA ASP A 46 -15.12 3.02 -12.47
C ASP A 46 -14.69 2.83 -11.01
N LYS A 47 -15.62 2.42 -10.15
CA LYS A 47 -15.35 2.13 -8.74
C LYS A 47 -14.36 0.99 -8.56
N VAL A 48 -14.52 -0.11 -9.34
CA VAL A 48 -13.56 -1.23 -9.31
C VAL A 48 -12.19 -0.78 -9.81
N ALA A 49 -12.14 0.00 -10.89
CA ALA A 49 -10.89 0.52 -11.44
C ALA A 49 -10.10 1.38 -10.42
N GLN A 50 -10.80 2.12 -9.54
CA GLN A 50 -10.14 2.88 -8.48
C GLN A 50 -9.40 2.01 -7.46
N LEU A 51 -9.69 0.72 -7.37
CA LEU A 51 -8.98 -0.23 -6.50
C LEU A 51 -7.74 -0.83 -7.16
N VAL A 52 -7.52 -0.62 -8.47
CA VAL A 52 -6.41 -1.18 -9.23
C VAL A 52 -5.26 -0.18 -9.32
N PHE A 53 -4.05 -0.63 -8.97
CA PHE A 53 -2.81 0.13 -9.11
C PHE A 53 -1.88 -0.58 -10.08
N VAL A 54 -1.38 0.14 -11.09
CA VAL A 54 -0.56 -0.40 -12.17
C VAL A 54 0.87 0.13 -12.11
N ASP A 55 1.81 -0.65 -12.62
CA ASP A 55 3.21 -0.27 -12.69
C ASP A 55 3.49 0.68 -13.85
N VAL A 56 4.40 1.62 -13.62
CA VAL A 56 4.97 2.50 -14.63
C VAL A 56 6.49 2.52 -14.48
N TYR A 57 7.19 2.50 -15.62
CA TYR A 57 8.66 2.45 -15.67
C TYR A 57 9.20 3.75 -16.28
N PRO A 58 9.54 4.76 -15.47
CA PRO A 58 10.09 6.02 -15.98
C PRO A 58 11.38 5.82 -16.81
N GLY A 59 12.21 4.84 -16.42
CA GLY A 59 13.40 4.42 -17.17
C GLY A 59 13.16 3.52 -18.37
N GLY A 60 11.90 3.03 -18.55
CA GLY A 60 11.52 2.10 -19.61
C GLY A 60 11.53 2.72 -21.01
N ASP A 61 11.43 1.85 -22.02
CA ASP A 61 11.30 2.27 -23.41
C ASP A 61 9.91 2.90 -23.72
N SER A 62 9.78 3.52 -24.88
CA SER A 62 8.56 4.20 -25.30
C SER A 62 7.37 3.26 -25.51
N ALA A 63 7.59 2.01 -25.92
CA ALA A 63 6.53 1.04 -26.13
C ALA A 63 5.90 0.59 -24.80
N PHE A 64 6.73 0.35 -23.78
CA PHE A 64 6.27 0.04 -22.44
C PHE A 64 5.48 1.21 -21.83
N GLN A 65 6.00 2.43 -21.96
CA GLN A 65 5.31 3.63 -21.50
C GLN A 65 3.95 3.81 -22.19
N ALA A 66 3.88 3.66 -23.52
CA ALA A 66 2.64 3.77 -24.27
C ALA A 66 1.60 2.71 -23.86
N LYS A 67 2.03 1.48 -23.54
CA LYS A 67 1.15 0.43 -23.02
C LYS A 67 0.56 0.83 -21.66
N ALA A 68 1.38 1.31 -20.73
CA ALA A 68 0.91 1.77 -19.42
C ALA A 68 -0.07 2.95 -19.56
N ASP A 69 0.27 3.96 -20.37
CA ASP A 69 -0.59 5.10 -20.65
C ASP A 69 -1.95 4.67 -21.24
N SER A 70 -1.95 3.70 -22.17
CA SER A 70 -3.18 3.16 -22.76
C SER A 70 -4.07 2.50 -21.70
N ILE A 71 -3.49 1.71 -20.77
CA ILE A 71 -4.23 1.09 -19.67
C ILE A 71 -4.80 2.16 -18.74
N ILE A 72 -3.98 3.13 -18.32
CA ILE A 72 -4.38 4.22 -17.43
C ILE A 72 -5.53 5.03 -18.02
N ALA A 73 -5.40 5.44 -19.30
CA ALA A 73 -6.41 6.24 -19.99
C ALA A 73 -7.72 5.48 -20.19
N LYS A 74 -7.65 4.19 -20.60
CA LYS A 74 -8.82 3.37 -20.88
C LYS A 74 -9.55 2.96 -19.61
N GLU A 75 -8.84 2.43 -18.62
CA GLU A 75 -9.44 1.82 -17.45
C GLU A 75 -9.68 2.82 -16.30
N GLN A 76 -9.04 4.01 -16.33
CA GLN A 76 -9.17 5.02 -15.28
C GLN A 76 -8.81 4.49 -13.89
N VAL A 77 -7.67 3.79 -13.81
CA VAL A 77 -7.19 3.12 -12.58
C VAL A 77 -7.01 4.07 -11.40
N GLY A 78 -6.95 3.51 -10.18
CA GLY A 78 -6.85 4.29 -8.96
C GLY A 78 -5.48 4.83 -8.65
N GLY A 79 -4.41 4.18 -9.09
CA GLY A 79 -3.05 4.61 -8.79
C GLY A 79 -1.99 3.95 -9.66
N ILE A 80 -0.77 4.40 -9.46
CA ILE A 80 0.45 3.87 -10.12
C ILE A 80 1.51 3.55 -9.07
N ILE A 81 2.34 2.54 -9.36
CA ILE A 81 3.60 2.30 -8.66
C ILE A 81 4.76 2.66 -9.60
N LEU A 82 5.66 3.49 -9.08
CA LEU A 82 6.87 3.94 -9.79
C LEU A 82 7.96 2.88 -9.68
N MET A 83 8.44 2.44 -10.82
CA MET A 83 9.63 1.59 -10.94
C MET A 83 10.88 2.45 -11.22
N GLU A 84 11.97 1.84 -11.73
CA GLU A 84 13.24 2.52 -11.92
C GLU A 84 13.18 3.70 -12.88
N GLY A 85 13.90 4.78 -12.53
CA GLY A 85 14.04 5.97 -13.35
C GLY A 85 15.04 6.99 -12.80
N ASN A 86 14.95 8.20 -13.33
CA ASN A 86 15.64 9.39 -12.80
C ASN A 86 14.62 10.48 -12.47
N ILE A 87 15.03 11.55 -11.81
CA ILE A 87 14.13 12.65 -11.38
C ILE A 87 13.31 13.19 -12.57
N ALA A 88 13.97 13.52 -13.68
CA ALA A 88 13.31 14.15 -14.83
C ALA A 88 12.27 13.23 -15.48
N ARG A 89 12.62 11.97 -15.76
CA ARG A 89 11.72 10.97 -16.35
C ARG A 89 10.59 10.59 -15.41
N THR A 90 10.86 10.51 -14.11
CA THR A 90 9.83 10.22 -13.10
C THR A 90 8.81 11.36 -13.03
N ALA A 91 9.28 12.62 -13.04
CA ALA A 91 8.41 13.79 -13.08
C ALA A 91 7.54 13.80 -14.35
N GLU A 92 8.15 13.58 -15.53
CA GLU A 92 7.43 13.47 -16.80
C GLU A 92 6.37 12.37 -16.77
N THR A 93 6.72 11.18 -16.28
CA THR A 93 5.80 10.03 -16.18
C THR A 93 4.63 10.34 -15.24
N CYS A 94 4.89 10.91 -14.06
CA CYS A 94 3.84 11.31 -13.12
C CYS A 94 2.90 12.35 -13.75
N ASN A 95 3.45 13.41 -14.36
CA ASN A 95 2.67 14.50 -14.95
C ASN A 95 1.80 13.99 -16.11
N ARG A 96 2.38 13.16 -17.00
CA ARG A 96 1.67 12.52 -18.10
C ARG A 96 0.56 11.60 -17.60
N SER A 97 0.85 10.67 -16.69
CA SER A 97 -0.15 9.74 -16.16
C SER A 97 -1.31 10.46 -15.47
N GLN A 98 -1.03 11.54 -14.71
CA GLN A 98 -2.07 12.36 -14.08
C GLN A 98 -2.98 13.05 -15.12
N SER A 99 -2.47 13.39 -16.30
CA SER A 99 -3.26 14.03 -17.36
C SER A 99 -4.26 13.09 -18.04
N LEU A 100 -4.05 11.78 -17.94
CA LEU A 100 -4.85 10.73 -18.60
C LEU A 100 -6.13 10.35 -17.84
N VAL A 101 -6.29 10.80 -16.59
CA VAL A 101 -7.37 10.33 -15.71
C VAL A 101 -8.32 11.46 -15.29
N LYS A 102 -9.57 11.09 -15.01
CA LYS A 102 -10.60 12.01 -14.48
C LYS A 102 -10.42 12.23 -12.98
N VAL A 103 -10.17 11.15 -12.22
CA VAL A 103 -9.89 11.19 -10.78
C VAL A 103 -8.38 11.05 -10.61
N PRO A 104 -7.71 11.97 -9.89
CA PRO A 104 -6.26 11.93 -9.72
C PRO A 104 -5.75 10.57 -9.23
N LEU A 105 -4.61 10.12 -9.77
CA LEU A 105 -3.94 8.90 -9.37
C LEU A 105 -3.29 9.06 -8.00
N ALA A 106 -3.36 8.03 -7.17
CA ALA A 106 -2.41 7.84 -6.09
C ALA A 106 -1.05 7.41 -6.70
N VAL A 107 0.04 8.04 -6.29
CA VAL A 107 1.40 7.70 -6.74
C VAL A 107 2.10 6.98 -5.62
N THR A 108 2.59 5.77 -5.90
CA THR A 108 3.23 4.90 -4.90
C THR A 108 4.63 4.47 -5.34
N ILE A 109 5.46 4.04 -4.40
CA ILE A 109 6.83 3.60 -4.67
C ILE A 109 7.27 2.54 -3.65
N ASP A 110 8.16 1.63 -4.06
CA ASP A 110 9.02 0.86 -3.16
C ASP A 110 10.27 1.68 -2.84
N GLY A 111 10.26 2.36 -1.71
CA GLY A 111 11.37 3.15 -1.20
C GLY A 111 11.84 2.66 0.17
N GLU A 112 12.12 1.35 0.31
CA GLU A 112 12.52 0.72 1.58
C GLU A 112 13.77 1.37 2.20
N PHE A 113 14.69 1.77 1.36
CA PHE A 113 15.89 2.51 1.72
C PHE A 113 15.96 3.86 0.99
N GLY A 114 14.81 4.56 1.00
CA GLY A 114 14.63 5.88 0.39
C GLY A 114 14.38 5.84 -1.11
N LEU A 115 14.16 7.03 -1.70
CA LEU A 115 13.88 7.18 -3.13
C LEU A 115 15.01 6.66 -4.02
N GLY A 116 16.25 6.64 -3.53
CA GLY A 116 17.40 6.07 -4.22
C GLY A 116 17.27 4.58 -4.58
N MET A 117 16.27 3.88 -4.01
CA MET A 117 15.93 2.52 -4.44
C MET A 117 15.44 2.49 -5.90
N ARG A 118 14.74 3.55 -6.35
CA ARG A 118 14.08 3.63 -7.66
C ARG A 118 14.52 4.83 -8.50
N ILE A 119 14.95 5.92 -7.90
CA ILE A 119 15.31 7.17 -8.57
C ILE A 119 16.80 7.43 -8.40
N SER A 120 17.55 7.38 -9.49
CA SER A 120 19.02 7.24 -9.50
C SER A 120 19.79 8.39 -8.86
N GLU A 121 19.26 9.63 -8.85
CA GLU A 121 19.95 10.79 -8.28
C GLU A 121 19.90 10.88 -6.75
N PHE A 122 18.96 10.15 -6.12
CA PHE A 122 18.95 10.05 -4.65
C PHE A 122 19.97 9.01 -4.16
N ARG A 123 20.71 9.36 -3.11
CA ARG A 123 21.50 8.35 -2.38
C ARG A 123 20.57 7.34 -1.71
N LYS A 124 21.04 6.10 -1.64
CA LYS A 124 20.38 5.01 -0.93
C LYS A 124 20.76 5.05 0.53
N TYR A 125 19.79 5.06 1.43
CA TYR A 125 20.06 4.78 2.84
C TYR A 125 20.68 3.38 3.01
N PRO A 126 21.46 3.15 4.06
CA PRO A 126 21.86 1.78 4.41
C PRO A 126 20.64 0.88 4.56
N ARG A 127 20.80 -0.39 4.25
CA ARG A 127 19.71 -1.37 4.42
C ARG A 127 19.35 -1.56 5.86
N GLN A 128 18.11 -1.99 6.14
CA GLN A 128 17.57 -2.10 7.50
C GLN A 128 18.41 -2.98 8.41
N GLY A 129 19.01 -4.08 7.90
CA GLY A 129 19.96 -4.91 8.66
C GLY A 129 21.21 -4.17 9.13
N VAL A 130 21.69 -3.18 8.38
CA VAL A 130 22.80 -2.30 8.77
C VAL A 130 22.32 -1.26 9.78
N LEU A 131 21.13 -0.66 9.53
CA LEU A 131 20.52 0.33 10.40
C LEU A 131 20.15 -0.22 11.79
N ALA A 132 19.97 -1.53 11.91
CA ALA A 132 19.77 -2.22 13.18
C ALA A 132 20.95 -2.04 14.18
N GLY A 133 22.12 -1.62 13.69
CA GLY A 133 23.29 -1.28 14.52
C GLY A 133 23.28 0.12 15.12
N LEU A 134 22.25 0.96 14.84
CA LEU A 134 22.11 2.26 15.47
C LEU A 134 21.77 2.14 16.96
N PRO A 135 22.18 3.12 17.81
CA PRO A 135 22.02 3.03 19.27
C PRO A 135 20.55 3.20 19.71
N ASP A 136 19.72 3.88 18.91
CA ASP A 136 18.32 4.15 19.20
C ASP A 136 17.50 4.39 17.91
N ASP A 137 16.19 4.60 18.05
CA ASP A 137 15.25 4.78 16.95
C ASP A 137 15.11 6.24 16.47
N GLY A 138 15.84 7.18 17.06
CA GLY A 138 15.72 8.62 16.73
C GLY A 138 16.11 8.90 15.28
N LEU A 139 17.27 8.37 14.83
CA LEU A 139 17.69 8.49 13.43
C LEU A 139 16.76 7.76 12.46
N MET A 140 16.04 6.71 12.91
CA MET A 140 15.02 6.04 12.10
C MET A 140 13.81 6.95 11.87
N TYR A 141 13.37 7.67 12.90
CA TYR A 141 12.30 8.65 12.76
C TYR A 141 12.71 9.80 11.81
N GLU A 142 13.92 10.35 11.97
CA GLU A 142 14.43 11.40 11.08
C GLU A 142 14.59 10.91 9.64
N MET A 143 15.02 9.66 9.43
CA MET A 143 15.05 9.04 8.11
C MET A 143 13.65 8.99 7.49
N GLY A 144 12.64 8.55 8.24
CA GLY A 144 11.25 8.57 7.79
C GLY A 144 10.78 9.98 7.42
N ARG A 145 11.11 10.99 8.23
CA ARG A 145 10.81 12.41 7.97
C ARG A 145 11.47 12.91 6.68
N GLN A 146 12.75 12.54 6.44
CA GLN A 146 13.46 12.95 5.23
C GLN A 146 12.91 12.24 3.99
N ILE A 147 12.67 10.93 4.06
CA ILE A 147 12.00 10.18 2.97
C ILE A 147 10.66 10.84 2.61
N ALA A 148 9.87 11.26 3.60
CA ALA A 148 8.62 11.96 3.32
C ALA A 148 8.81 13.32 2.63
N ARG A 149 9.86 14.09 2.98
CA ARG A 149 10.20 15.34 2.28
C ARG A 149 10.53 15.09 0.81
N ASP A 150 11.38 14.09 0.57
CA ASP A 150 11.79 13.71 -0.79
C ASP A 150 10.59 13.24 -1.63
N MET A 151 9.75 12.38 -1.06
CA MET A 151 8.53 11.89 -1.74
C MET A 151 7.56 13.01 -2.07
N ARG A 152 7.36 13.95 -1.15
CA ARG A 152 6.46 15.09 -1.39
C ARG A 152 6.98 16.03 -2.47
N SER A 153 8.31 16.22 -2.61
CA SER A 153 8.89 16.98 -3.72
C SER A 153 8.58 16.34 -5.08
N MET A 154 8.48 15.01 -5.11
CA MET A 154 8.12 14.21 -6.28
C MET A 154 6.61 13.91 -6.39
N LYS A 155 5.74 14.51 -5.53
CA LYS A 155 4.29 14.25 -5.46
C LYS A 155 3.91 12.77 -5.29
N ILE A 156 4.78 12.00 -4.61
CA ILE A 156 4.55 10.59 -4.27
C ILE A 156 3.80 10.51 -2.94
N ASP A 157 2.75 9.69 -2.87
CA ASP A 157 1.79 9.66 -1.78
C ASP A 157 2.05 8.54 -0.77
N VAL A 158 2.49 7.37 -1.27
CA VAL A 158 2.63 6.14 -0.48
C VAL A 158 4.02 5.54 -0.67
N ASN A 159 4.68 5.20 0.43
CA ASN A 159 5.86 4.36 0.42
C ASN A 159 5.49 2.94 0.88
N PHE A 160 5.82 1.92 0.08
CA PHE A 160 5.70 0.52 0.49
C PHE A 160 6.88 0.13 1.40
N ALA A 161 6.94 0.81 2.54
CA ALA A 161 7.89 0.66 3.64
C ALA A 161 7.22 1.08 4.96
N PRO A 162 7.70 0.61 6.12
CA PRO A 162 8.87 -0.24 6.34
C PRO A 162 8.62 -1.74 6.13
N VAL A 163 9.70 -2.49 5.88
CA VAL A 163 9.71 -3.94 6.02
C VAL A 163 9.78 -4.28 7.51
N VAL A 164 8.79 -5.03 8.00
CA VAL A 164 8.69 -5.43 9.42
C VAL A 164 8.67 -6.95 9.59
N ASP A 165 9.23 -7.65 8.62
CA ASP A 165 9.47 -9.08 8.67
C ASP A 165 10.58 -9.38 9.69
N VAL A 166 10.36 -10.32 10.62
CA VAL A 166 11.36 -10.77 11.58
C VAL A 166 12.20 -11.86 10.94
N ASN A 167 13.50 -11.60 10.75
CA ASN A 167 14.41 -12.48 10.03
C ASN A 167 15.30 -13.28 10.97
N LEU A 168 14.93 -14.53 11.27
CA LEU A 168 15.71 -15.41 12.15
C LEU A 168 16.86 -16.13 11.42
N HIS A 169 16.81 -16.21 10.09
CA HIS A 169 17.78 -16.92 9.24
C HIS A 169 18.27 -16.03 8.10
N PRO A 170 19.05 -14.95 8.40
CA PRO A 170 19.46 -13.95 7.40
C PRO A 170 20.28 -14.52 6.22
N ASP A 171 20.95 -15.64 6.42
CA ASP A 171 21.84 -16.23 5.42
C ASP A 171 21.08 -17.03 4.33
N VAL A 172 19.86 -17.49 4.60
CA VAL A 172 19.14 -18.42 3.73
C VAL A 172 17.82 -17.89 3.17
N ASN A 173 17.28 -16.77 3.67
CA ASN A 173 16.00 -16.27 3.20
C ASN A 173 16.11 -15.10 2.21
N THR A 174 14.98 -14.74 1.59
CA THR A 174 14.90 -13.71 0.56
C THR A 174 14.79 -12.29 1.12
N ILE A 175 14.41 -12.14 2.37
CA ILE A 175 14.30 -10.84 3.04
C ILE A 175 15.70 -10.30 3.41
N LYS A 176 16.64 -11.17 3.84
CA LYS A 176 18.03 -10.82 4.13
C LYS A 176 18.15 -9.52 4.93
N ASP A 177 18.97 -8.61 4.44
CA ASP A 177 19.26 -7.29 5.00
C ASP A 177 18.14 -6.23 4.80
N ARG A 178 17.03 -6.61 4.16
CA ARG A 178 15.81 -5.80 4.14
C ARG A 178 15.10 -5.76 5.49
N SER A 179 15.32 -6.74 6.38
CA SER A 179 14.81 -6.77 7.76
C SER A 179 15.77 -6.07 8.73
N PHE A 180 15.24 -5.53 9.83
CA PHE A 180 16.04 -5.09 10.98
C PHE A 180 16.65 -6.25 11.79
N GLY A 181 16.40 -7.50 11.43
CA GLY A 181 17.02 -8.68 12.00
C GLY A 181 16.08 -9.61 12.76
N PRO A 182 16.64 -10.43 13.69
CA PRO A 182 15.90 -11.49 14.36
C PRO A 182 15.12 -11.04 15.61
N ASP A 183 15.44 -9.86 16.17
CA ASP A 183 14.72 -9.36 17.35
C ASP A 183 13.44 -8.66 16.92
N LYS A 184 12.30 -9.30 17.20
CA LYS A 184 10.97 -8.76 16.91
C LYS A 184 10.69 -7.41 17.58
N ASN A 185 11.32 -7.11 18.73
CA ASN A 185 11.14 -5.83 19.41
C ASN A 185 11.87 -4.73 18.65
N LEU A 186 13.13 -4.97 18.26
CA LEU A 186 13.90 -4.04 17.42
C LEU A 186 13.19 -3.78 16.10
N VAL A 187 12.72 -4.84 15.42
CA VAL A 187 11.94 -4.72 14.18
C VAL A 187 10.70 -3.86 14.39
N ALA A 188 9.98 -4.05 15.49
CA ALA A 188 8.79 -3.27 15.80
C ALA A 188 9.11 -1.81 16.15
N ASP A 189 10.14 -1.56 16.95
CA ASP A 189 10.50 -0.20 17.41
C ASP A 189 11.05 0.63 16.25
N TYR A 190 11.99 0.10 15.46
CA TYR A 190 12.59 0.80 14.33
C TYR A 190 11.60 0.95 13.17
N GLY A 191 10.83 -0.10 12.88
CA GLY A 191 9.75 -0.03 11.91
C GLY A 191 8.70 1.03 12.27
N SER A 192 8.32 1.10 13.56
CA SER A 192 7.38 2.12 14.04
C SER A 192 7.96 3.53 13.95
N ALA A 193 9.26 3.73 14.23
CA ALA A 193 9.92 5.03 14.13
C ALA A 193 9.94 5.54 12.68
N VAL A 194 10.37 4.72 11.71
CA VAL A 194 10.35 5.06 10.28
C VAL A 194 8.93 5.37 9.81
N MET A 195 7.96 4.52 10.16
CA MET A 195 6.55 4.72 9.84
C MET A 195 6.04 6.07 10.35
N ARG A 196 6.25 6.38 11.63
CA ARG A 196 5.83 7.65 12.23
C ARG A 196 6.48 8.84 11.54
N GLY A 197 7.80 8.76 11.28
CA GLY A 197 8.51 9.80 10.55
C GLY A 197 7.90 10.09 9.19
N MET A 198 7.57 9.06 8.40
CA MET A 198 6.90 9.22 7.10
C MET A 198 5.51 9.82 7.24
N GLN A 199 4.67 9.30 8.15
CA GLN A 199 3.29 9.75 8.31
C GLN A 199 3.22 11.20 8.87
N ASP A 200 4.07 11.56 9.82
CA ASP A 200 4.21 12.95 10.30
C ASP A 200 4.74 13.89 9.21
N GLY A 201 5.47 13.36 8.23
CA GLY A 201 5.88 14.05 7.00
C GLY A 201 4.77 14.19 5.95
N GLY A 202 3.61 13.55 6.17
CA GLY A 202 2.44 13.61 5.27
C GLY A 202 2.47 12.61 4.11
N VAL A 203 3.19 11.50 4.26
CA VAL A 203 3.26 10.37 3.32
C VAL A 203 2.74 9.12 4.01
N VAL A 204 1.94 8.34 3.31
CA VAL A 204 1.40 7.08 3.83
C VAL A 204 2.49 6.01 3.88
N ALA A 205 2.70 5.44 5.05
CA ALA A 205 3.60 4.29 5.26
C ALA A 205 2.83 2.97 5.13
N CYS A 206 3.51 1.93 4.63
CA CYS A 206 2.94 0.61 4.42
C CYS A 206 3.80 -0.48 5.07
N ALA A 207 3.32 -1.08 6.15
CA ALA A 207 3.99 -2.22 6.81
C ALA A 207 3.90 -3.48 5.94
N LYS A 208 5.04 -4.16 5.71
CA LYS A 208 5.09 -5.36 4.85
C LYS A 208 6.09 -6.41 5.36
N HIS A 209 5.88 -7.68 5.02
CA HIS A 209 4.84 -8.33 4.21
C HIS A 209 3.96 -9.20 5.11
N PHE A 210 2.72 -8.77 5.38
CA PHE A 210 1.82 -9.49 6.27
C PHE A 210 1.50 -10.89 5.73
N PRO A 211 1.45 -11.97 6.55
CA PRO A 211 1.57 -12.00 8.02
C PRO A 211 3.00 -12.14 8.57
N GLY A 212 4.04 -11.94 7.77
CA GLY A 212 5.47 -12.02 8.09
C GLY A 212 6.20 -12.94 7.13
N HIS A 213 7.17 -12.41 6.38
CA HIS A 213 7.92 -13.13 5.34
C HIS A 213 9.34 -13.51 5.78
N GLY A 214 9.75 -13.12 6.99
CA GLY A 214 11.14 -13.12 7.42
C GLY A 214 11.80 -14.48 7.62
N ASP A 215 11.04 -15.57 7.61
CA ASP A 215 11.57 -16.91 7.89
C ASP A 215 11.16 -17.92 6.79
N THR A 216 11.23 -17.47 5.51
CA THR A 216 10.95 -18.30 4.34
C THR A 216 12.21 -18.58 3.55
N GLU A 217 12.40 -19.85 3.18
CA GLU A 217 13.57 -20.32 2.40
C GLU A 217 13.42 -20.03 0.89
N VAL A 218 12.22 -19.72 0.40
CA VAL A 218 11.90 -19.58 -1.01
C VAL A 218 11.49 -18.15 -1.34
N ASP A 219 12.00 -17.64 -2.47
CA ASP A 219 11.64 -16.33 -3.00
C ASP A 219 10.23 -16.34 -3.60
N SER A 220 9.36 -15.47 -3.11
CA SER A 220 7.98 -15.33 -3.58
C SER A 220 7.85 -14.92 -5.04
N HIS A 221 8.93 -14.41 -5.66
CA HIS A 221 8.99 -14.15 -7.10
C HIS A 221 9.15 -15.42 -7.94
N LYS A 222 9.63 -16.54 -7.35
CA LYS A 222 9.94 -17.78 -8.04
C LYS A 222 9.02 -18.94 -7.69
N ALA A 223 8.47 -18.96 -6.49
CA ALA A 223 7.55 -19.97 -6.02
C ALA A 223 6.77 -19.47 -4.80
N LEU A 224 5.74 -20.17 -4.37
CA LEU A 224 4.96 -19.85 -3.18
C LEU A 224 5.73 -20.21 -1.90
N PRO A 225 6.20 -19.21 -1.10
CA PRO A 225 6.84 -19.50 0.17
C PRO A 225 5.86 -20.08 1.19
N VAL A 226 6.30 -21.04 2.00
CA VAL A 226 5.46 -21.73 2.98
C VAL A 226 5.98 -21.50 4.40
N LEU A 227 5.14 -20.92 5.26
CA LEU A 227 5.41 -20.76 6.70
C LEU A 227 4.85 -21.97 7.48
N LYS A 228 5.68 -22.94 7.78
CA LYS A 228 5.29 -24.19 8.49
C LYS A 228 5.34 -24.06 10.01
N PHE A 229 4.87 -22.93 10.57
CA PHE A 229 4.93 -22.71 12.01
C PHE A 229 3.60 -22.99 12.71
N PRO A 230 3.64 -23.40 14.00
CA PRO A 230 2.45 -23.43 14.80
C PRO A 230 1.90 -22.02 15.05
N LYS A 231 0.62 -21.93 15.33
CA LYS A 231 -0.09 -20.66 15.49
C LYS A 231 0.50 -19.77 16.58
N GLU A 232 0.97 -20.41 17.66
CA GLU A 232 1.59 -19.73 18.80
C GLU A 232 2.88 -19.01 18.40
N ARG A 233 3.67 -19.61 17.51
CA ARG A 233 4.87 -19.01 16.94
C ARG A 233 4.50 -17.82 16.05
N LEU A 234 3.57 -18.01 15.11
CA LEU A 234 3.08 -16.94 14.24
C LEU A 234 2.54 -15.75 15.07
N ASP A 235 1.77 -16.02 16.12
CA ASP A 235 1.23 -15.00 17.01
C ASP A 235 2.31 -14.27 17.83
N SER A 236 3.39 -14.95 18.24
CA SER A 236 4.40 -14.39 19.16
C SER A 236 5.57 -13.72 18.45
N VAL A 237 5.86 -14.05 17.20
CA VAL A 237 7.01 -13.55 16.44
C VAL A 237 6.55 -12.75 15.22
N GLU A 238 6.00 -13.43 14.20
CA GLU A 238 5.73 -12.81 12.90
C GLU A 238 4.67 -11.69 12.96
N LEU A 239 3.59 -11.90 13.71
CA LEU A 239 2.51 -10.90 13.86
C LEU A 239 2.83 -9.82 14.90
N TYR A 240 3.90 -9.95 15.68
CA TYR A 240 4.21 -8.99 16.75
C TYR A 240 4.51 -7.58 16.22
N PRO A 241 5.40 -7.38 15.23
CA PRO A 241 5.66 -6.05 14.70
C PRO A 241 4.41 -5.43 14.07
N PHE A 242 3.61 -6.19 13.33
CA PHE A 242 2.37 -5.69 12.74
C PHE A 242 1.38 -5.21 13.81
N ARG A 243 1.23 -5.94 14.93
CA ARG A 243 0.38 -5.49 16.05
C ARG A 243 0.87 -4.18 16.64
N ARG A 244 2.18 -4.01 16.76
CA ARG A 244 2.77 -2.78 17.27
C ARG A 244 2.51 -1.62 16.32
N LEU A 245 2.80 -1.75 15.03
CA LEU A 245 2.58 -0.69 14.05
C LEU A 245 1.08 -0.36 13.89
N ILE A 246 0.19 -1.35 13.97
CA ILE A 246 -1.27 -1.11 13.96
C ILE A 246 -1.69 -0.27 15.17
N LYS A 247 -1.16 -0.56 16.36
CA LYS A 247 -1.41 0.23 17.57
C LYS A 247 -0.86 1.65 17.45
N ASP A 248 0.29 1.80 16.81
CA ASP A 248 0.96 3.08 16.58
C ASP A 248 0.39 3.85 15.38
N GLY A 249 -0.63 3.30 14.69
CA GLY A 249 -1.42 4.01 13.69
C GLY A 249 -0.94 3.88 12.25
N VAL A 250 -0.30 2.77 11.86
CA VAL A 250 0.06 2.54 10.46
C VAL A 250 -1.17 2.64 9.54
N GLU A 251 -1.03 3.38 8.44
CA GLU A 251 -2.15 3.69 7.54
C GLU A 251 -2.38 2.62 6.46
N MET A 252 -1.35 1.83 6.12
CA MET A 252 -1.45 0.76 5.11
C MET A 252 -0.69 -0.50 5.55
N VAL A 253 -1.20 -1.67 5.16
CA VAL A 253 -0.54 -2.98 5.33
C VAL A 253 -0.55 -3.72 4.00
N MET A 254 0.61 -4.17 3.56
CA MET A 254 0.76 -5.03 2.37
C MET A 254 0.74 -6.50 2.78
N VAL A 255 -0.13 -7.28 2.13
CA VAL A 255 -0.23 -8.73 2.35
C VAL A 255 0.59 -9.46 1.30
N GLY A 256 1.60 -10.19 1.75
CA GLY A 256 2.49 -10.96 0.87
C GLY A 256 1.87 -12.23 0.32
N HIS A 257 2.48 -12.79 -0.72
CA HIS A 257 2.07 -14.09 -1.32
C HIS A 257 2.74 -15.23 -0.56
N LEU A 258 2.20 -15.58 0.61
CA LEU A 258 2.73 -16.58 1.53
C LEU A 258 1.67 -17.63 1.83
N LEU A 259 2.02 -18.91 1.76
CA LEU A 259 1.17 -19.97 2.28
C LEU A 259 1.44 -20.18 3.77
N VAL A 260 0.38 -20.08 4.57
CA VAL A 260 0.42 -20.28 6.04
C VAL A 260 -0.55 -21.40 6.40
N PRO A 261 -0.15 -22.67 6.32
CA PRO A 261 -1.06 -23.83 6.41
C PRO A 261 -1.88 -23.90 7.70
N VAL A 262 -1.35 -23.34 8.81
CA VAL A 262 -2.07 -23.25 10.09
C VAL A 262 -3.25 -22.25 10.05
N LEU A 263 -3.31 -21.40 9.02
CA LEU A 263 -4.40 -20.43 8.82
C LEU A 263 -5.31 -20.82 7.66
N ASP A 264 -4.75 -21.10 6.47
CA ASP A 264 -5.51 -21.39 5.26
C ASP A 264 -4.67 -22.22 4.26
N THR A 265 -5.34 -22.82 3.29
CA THR A 265 -4.73 -23.53 2.15
C THR A 265 -4.47 -22.62 0.94
N LEU A 266 -4.90 -21.37 0.99
CA LEU A 266 -4.66 -20.35 -0.04
C LEU A 266 -3.53 -19.41 0.40
N PRO A 267 -2.81 -18.79 -0.56
CA PRO A 267 -1.85 -17.73 -0.27
C PRO A 267 -2.50 -16.58 0.52
N ALA A 268 -1.76 -16.00 1.47
CA ALA A 268 -2.28 -15.00 2.42
C ALA A 268 -3.00 -13.83 1.74
N SER A 269 -2.47 -13.32 0.64
CA SER A 269 -3.04 -12.19 -0.12
C SER A 269 -4.41 -12.46 -0.76
N VAL A 270 -4.76 -13.72 -0.96
CA VAL A 270 -6.04 -14.18 -1.54
C VAL A 270 -6.90 -14.96 -0.53
N SER A 271 -6.44 -15.06 0.72
CA SER A 271 -7.12 -15.74 1.82
C SER A 271 -8.03 -14.79 2.60
N LYS A 272 -9.33 -15.07 2.61
CA LYS A 272 -10.29 -14.37 3.46
C LYS A 272 -9.98 -14.55 4.96
N VAL A 273 -9.46 -15.70 5.35
CA VAL A 273 -9.05 -15.99 6.73
C VAL A 273 -7.94 -15.04 7.18
N VAL A 274 -6.94 -14.81 6.32
CA VAL A 274 -5.81 -13.93 6.62
C VAL A 274 -6.20 -12.45 6.51
N VAL A 275 -6.77 -12.04 5.38
CA VAL A 275 -7.07 -10.62 5.11
C VAL A 275 -8.23 -10.12 5.97
N THR A 276 -9.37 -10.79 5.90
CA THR A 276 -10.58 -10.31 6.58
C THR A 276 -10.65 -10.75 8.04
N ASP A 277 -10.48 -12.05 8.32
CA ASP A 277 -10.79 -12.54 9.66
C ASP A 277 -9.63 -12.27 10.63
N LEU A 278 -8.35 -12.45 10.19
CA LEU A 278 -7.19 -12.14 11.03
C LEU A 278 -6.88 -10.64 11.03
N LEU A 279 -6.48 -10.03 9.89
CA LEU A 279 -5.98 -8.66 9.85
C LEU A 279 -7.10 -7.65 10.14
N ARG A 280 -8.19 -7.68 9.36
CA ARG A 280 -9.25 -6.68 9.48
C ARG A 280 -10.05 -6.80 10.80
N LYS A 281 -10.46 -8.05 11.19
CA LYS A 281 -11.34 -8.25 12.35
C LYS A 281 -10.57 -8.50 13.64
N LYS A 282 -9.73 -9.56 13.73
CA LYS A 282 -9.04 -9.96 14.96
C LYS A 282 -8.02 -8.92 15.41
N MET A 283 -7.17 -8.43 14.46
CA MET A 283 -6.19 -7.38 14.73
C MET A 283 -6.78 -5.96 14.68
N LYS A 284 -8.06 -5.82 14.27
CA LYS A 284 -8.82 -4.55 14.23
C LYS A 284 -8.16 -3.49 13.33
N PHE A 285 -7.45 -3.89 12.29
CA PHE A 285 -6.83 -2.94 11.36
C PHE A 285 -7.88 -2.14 10.60
N ARG A 286 -7.76 -0.80 10.61
CA ARG A 286 -8.73 0.13 10.01
C ARG A 286 -8.21 0.82 8.75
N GLY A 287 -6.90 0.79 8.52
CA GLY A 287 -6.24 1.36 7.34
C GLY A 287 -6.48 0.60 6.05
N LEU A 288 -5.75 0.94 5.02
CA LEU A 288 -5.81 0.29 3.71
C LEU A 288 -5.06 -1.06 3.71
N ILE A 289 -5.66 -2.06 3.10
CA ILE A 289 -5.01 -3.36 2.84
C ILE A 289 -4.71 -3.44 1.35
N ILE A 290 -3.44 -3.65 1.01
CA ILE A 290 -2.96 -3.81 -0.37
C ILE A 290 -2.36 -5.20 -0.54
N THR A 291 -2.46 -5.79 -1.74
CA THR A 291 -1.71 -7.01 -2.08
C THR A 291 -0.25 -6.68 -2.37
N ASP A 292 0.65 -7.65 -2.29
CA ASP A 292 1.86 -7.64 -3.08
C ASP A 292 1.53 -7.76 -4.58
N ALA A 293 2.53 -7.67 -5.46
CA ALA A 293 2.32 -7.63 -6.90
C ALA A 293 1.61 -8.90 -7.40
N LEU A 294 0.40 -8.77 -7.95
CA LEU A 294 -0.47 -9.88 -8.36
C LEU A 294 0.01 -10.62 -9.62
N GLY A 295 1.03 -10.09 -10.33
CA GLY A 295 1.71 -10.78 -11.42
C GLY A 295 2.79 -11.78 -10.96
N MET A 296 3.04 -11.95 -9.64
CA MET A 296 4.06 -12.87 -9.13
C MET A 296 3.61 -14.34 -9.22
N GLU A 297 4.52 -15.25 -9.59
CA GLU A 297 4.22 -16.69 -9.77
C GLU A 297 3.58 -17.33 -8.53
N GLY A 298 4.04 -16.98 -7.34
CA GLY A 298 3.56 -17.56 -6.08
C GLY A 298 2.06 -17.40 -5.81
N VAL A 299 1.39 -16.41 -6.42
CA VAL A 299 -0.07 -16.23 -6.27
C VAL A 299 -0.84 -16.79 -7.45
N LEU A 300 -0.20 -17.03 -8.62
CA LEU A 300 -0.88 -17.47 -9.85
C LEU A 300 -1.16 -18.97 -9.88
N GLU A 301 -0.28 -19.77 -9.26
CA GLU A 301 -0.34 -21.23 -9.28
C GLU A 301 -1.72 -21.80 -8.88
N PRO A 302 -2.35 -21.39 -7.76
CA PRO A 302 -3.66 -21.91 -7.37
C PRO A 302 -4.80 -21.58 -8.35
N PHE A 303 -4.56 -20.66 -9.28
CA PHE A 303 -5.54 -20.17 -10.26
C PHE A 303 -5.22 -20.62 -11.70
N GLY A 304 -4.35 -21.62 -11.85
CA GLY A 304 -3.94 -22.13 -13.16
C GLY A 304 -3.22 -21.10 -14.03
N GLY A 305 -2.45 -20.19 -13.40
CA GLY A 305 -1.72 -19.12 -14.06
C GLY A 305 -2.55 -17.88 -14.42
N SER A 306 -3.84 -17.83 -14.05
CA SER A 306 -4.71 -16.69 -14.38
C SER A 306 -4.59 -15.56 -13.36
N GLY A 307 -3.89 -14.46 -13.71
CA GLY A 307 -3.79 -13.26 -12.90
C GLY A 307 -5.14 -12.60 -12.62
N ALA A 308 -6.05 -12.60 -13.58
CA ALA A 308 -7.39 -12.03 -13.38
C ALA A 308 -8.20 -12.82 -12.32
N LYS A 309 -8.11 -14.16 -12.29
CA LYS A 309 -8.74 -14.99 -11.25
C LYS A 309 -8.08 -14.77 -9.88
N ALA A 310 -6.76 -14.66 -9.83
CA ALA A 310 -6.03 -14.32 -8.60
C ALA A 310 -6.47 -12.94 -8.06
N THR A 311 -6.60 -11.95 -8.95
CA THR A 311 -7.08 -10.60 -8.61
C THR A 311 -8.50 -10.62 -8.05
N LEU A 312 -9.42 -11.37 -8.68
CA LEU A 312 -10.77 -11.58 -8.14
C LEU A 312 -10.75 -12.26 -6.77
N ALA A 313 -9.87 -13.23 -6.55
CA ALA A 313 -9.73 -13.89 -5.25
C ALA A 313 -9.23 -12.92 -4.17
N ALA A 314 -8.23 -12.07 -4.46
CA ALA A 314 -7.77 -11.01 -3.57
C ALA A 314 -8.90 -10.02 -3.22
N TYR A 315 -9.69 -9.60 -4.22
CA TYR A 315 -10.87 -8.78 -3.97
C TYR A 315 -11.86 -9.49 -3.02
N LYS A 316 -12.18 -10.76 -3.26
CA LYS A 316 -13.07 -11.55 -2.39
C LYS A 316 -12.51 -11.75 -0.99
N ALA A 317 -11.19 -11.84 -0.83
CA ALA A 317 -10.52 -11.91 0.47
C ALA A 317 -10.69 -10.65 1.32
N GLY A 318 -10.96 -9.49 0.73
CA GLY A 318 -11.21 -8.24 1.46
C GLY A 318 -10.11 -7.20 1.32
N VAL A 319 -9.23 -7.33 0.33
CA VAL A 319 -8.19 -6.34 -0.01
C VAL A 319 -8.82 -5.06 -0.55
N ASP A 320 -8.26 -3.90 -0.22
CA ASP A 320 -8.73 -2.59 -0.69
C ASP A 320 -8.05 -2.16 -2.00
N ILE A 321 -6.76 -2.51 -2.17
CA ILE A 321 -5.96 -2.14 -3.35
C ILE A 321 -5.34 -3.39 -3.97
N LEU A 322 -5.55 -3.55 -5.26
CA LEU A 322 -5.08 -4.66 -6.10
C LEU A 322 -3.84 -4.18 -6.87
N LEU A 323 -2.64 -4.56 -6.43
CA LEU A 323 -1.39 -4.07 -6.98
C LEU A 323 -0.93 -4.92 -8.16
N MET A 324 -0.65 -4.27 -9.28
CA MET A 324 -0.03 -4.85 -10.49
C MET A 324 -0.71 -6.16 -10.96
N PRO A 325 -2.04 -6.17 -11.25
CA PRO A 325 -2.66 -7.33 -11.87
C PRO A 325 -2.17 -7.52 -13.32
N ASP A 326 -1.90 -8.74 -13.74
CA ASP A 326 -1.39 -9.04 -15.09
C ASP A 326 -2.32 -8.58 -16.22
N ASN A 327 -3.61 -8.83 -16.07
CA ASN A 327 -4.64 -8.42 -17.04
C ASN A 327 -5.64 -7.50 -16.36
N VAL A 328 -5.38 -6.19 -16.44
CA VAL A 328 -6.17 -5.15 -15.77
C VAL A 328 -7.62 -5.16 -16.22
N SER A 329 -7.88 -5.17 -17.56
CA SER A 329 -9.24 -5.11 -18.09
C SER A 329 -10.06 -6.33 -17.66
N GLU A 330 -9.53 -7.53 -17.84
CA GLU A 330 -10.19 -8.78 -17.45
C GLU A 330 -10.40 -8.87 -15.93
N SER A 331 -9.43 -8.41 -15.14
CA SER A 331 -9.54 -8.35 -13.69
C SER A 331 -10.70 -7.47 -13.24
N ILE A 332 -10.86 -6.30 -13.85
CA ILE A 332 -11.96 -5.38 -13.59
C ILE A 332 -13.30 -6.05 -13.99
N ASP A 333 -13.36 -6.64 -15.20
CA ASP A 333 -14.58 -7.30 -15.71
C ASP A 333 -15.05 -8.42 -14.78
N LEU A 334 -14.13 -9.33 -14.37
CA LEU A 334 -14.46 -10.40 -13.44
C LEU A 334 -14.96 -9.91 -12.08
N ILE A 335 -14.42 -8.80 -11.58
CA ILE A 335 -14.89 -8.21 -10.31
C ILE A 335 -16.26 -7.57 -10.49
N VAL A 336 -16.50 -6.86 -11.60
CA VAL A 336 -17.80 -6.26 -11.93
C VAL A 336 -18.87 -7.36 -12.04
N ASP A 337 -18.59 -8.44 -12.77
CA ASP A 337 -19.50 -9.58 -12.92
C ASP A 337 -19.78 -10.26 -11.57
N TYR A 338 -18.75 -10.42 -10.72
CA TYR A 338 -18.92 -10.96 -9.38
C TYR A 338 -19.83 -10.07 -8.50
N ILE A 339 -19.71 -8.76 -8.62
CA ILE A 339 -20.53 -7.81 -7.84
C ILE A 339 -21.99 -7.87 -8.32
N GLY A 340 -22.21 -7.79 -9.63
CA GLY A 340 -23.55 -7.74 -10.23
C GLY A 340 -24.44 -6.70 -9.52
N ASP A 341 -25.72 -7.05 -9.31
CA ASP A 341 -26.71 -6.21 -8.63
C ASP A 341 -26.82 -6.48 -7.13
N ASP A 342 -25.86 -7.22 -6.53
CA ASP A 342 -25.88 -7.55 -5.10
C ASP A 342 -25.63 -6.30 -4.25
N ARG A 343 -26.67 -5.81 -3.57
CA ARG A 343 -26.61 -4.61 -2.73
C ARG A 343 -25.55 -4.65 -1.62
N ARG A 344 -25.20 -5.85 -1.10
CA ARG A 344 -24.18 -5.98 -0.06
C ARG A 344 -22.79 -5.80 -0.65
N LYS A 345 -22.54 -6.39 -1.85
CA LYS A 345 -21.27 -6.24 -2.57
C LYS A 345 -21.08 -4.82 -3.07
N LEU A 346 -22.13 -4.16 -3.59
CA LEU A 346 -22.09 -2.75 -3.98
C LEU A 346 -21.73 -1.84 -2.79
N LYS A 347 -22.34 -2.07 -1.62
CA LYS A 347 -21.99 -1.33 -0.40
C LYS A 347 -20.56 -1.58 0.07
N ASP A 348 -20.05 -2.81 -0.06
CA ASP A 348 -18.66 -3.14 0.25
C ASP A 348 -17.69 -2.44 -0.72
N LEU A 349 -18.00 -2.44 -2.02
CA LEU A 349 -17.26 -1.69 -3.04
C LEU A 349 -17.18 -0.20 -2.69
N ASP A 350 -18.32 0.45 -2.40
CA ASP A 350 -18.36 1.86 -2.01
C ASP A 350 -17.50 2.16 -0.77
N ALA A 351 -17.47 1.25 0.19
CA ALA A 351 -16.63 1.39 1.38
C ALA A 351 -15.13 1.30 1.07
N ARG A 352 -14.72 0.41 0.14
CA ARG A 352 -13.31 0.29 -0.30
C ARG A 352 -12.90 1.52 -1.11
N VAL A 353 -13.70 1.92 -2.09
CA VAL A 353 -13.44 3.13 -2.89
C VAL A 353 -13.35 4.37 -1.99
N SER A 354 -14.22 4.46 -0.98
CA SER A 354 -14.13 5.55 0.02
C SER A 354 -12.79 5.60 0.73
N ARG A 355 -12.20 4.45 1.08
CA ARG A 355 -10.86 4.39 1.71
C ARG A 355 -9.75 4.83 0.75
N VAL A 356 -9.80 4.38 -0.52
CA VAL A 356 -8.82 4.79 -1.55
C VAL A 356 -8.93 6.29 -1.85
N LEU A 357 -10.15 6.82 -1.99
CA LEU A 357 -10.34 8.25 -2.20
C LEU A 357 -9.97 9.08 -0.95
N ALA A 358 -10.14 8.53 0.27
CA ALA A 358 -9.68 9.18 1.49
C ALA A 358 -8.15 9.32 1.51
N LEU A 359 -7.40 8.29 1.10
CA LEU A 359 -5.95 8.36 0.87
C LEU A 359 -5.63 9.54 -0.07
N LYS A 360 -6.24 9.59 -1.25
CA LYS A 360 -6.02 10.67 -2.23
C LYS A 360 -6.35 12.05 -1.65
N GLY A 361 -7.42 12.17 -0.88
CA GLY A 361 -7.82 13.41 -0.22
C GLY A 361 -6.86 13.86 0.87
N THR A 362 -6.36 12.93 1.70
CA THR A 362 -5.39 13.25 2.75
C THR A 362 -4.03 13.67 2.19
N CYS A 363 -3.64 13.11 1.04
CA CYS A 363 -2.45 13.50 0.29
C CYS A 363 -2.65 14.76 -0.59
N GLY A 364 -3.82 15.41 -0.54
CA GLY A 364 -4.09 16.67 -1.25
C GLY A 364 -4.51 16.51 -2.71
N LYS A 365 -4.63 15.28 -3.23
CA LYS A 365 -4.93 15.01 -4.64
C LYS A 365 -6.34 15.47 -5.09
N LEU A 366 -7.27 15.67 -4.16
CA LEU A 366 -8.66 16.05 -4.48
C LEU A 366 -8.92 17.55 -4.37
N THR A 367 -7.91 18.39 -4.11
CA THR A 367 -8.06 19.84 -3.86
C THR A 367 -7.88 20.71 -5.10
N GLY A 368 -7.24 20.21 -6.15
CA GLY A 368 -7.03 20.94 -7.42
C GLY A 368 -5.96 20.24 -8.28
N ARG A 369 -6.10 20.31 -9.62
CA ARG A 369 -5.18 19.62 -10.53
C ARG A 369 -3.83 20.34 -10.69
N ASP A 370 -3.79 21.65 -10.50
CA ASP A 370 -2.58 22.47 -10.70
C ASP A 370 -1.47 22.16 -9.69
N ASP A 371 -1.85 21.60 -8.51
CA ASP A 371 -0.90 21.22 -7.46
C ASP A 371 -0.38 19.76 -7.60
N LEU A 372 -0.76 19.05 -8.67
CA LEU A 372 -0.36 17.64 -8.88
C LEU A 372 0.91 17.49 -9.72
N SER A 373 1.37 18.54 -10.40
CA SER A 373 2.56 18.48 -11.24
C SER A 373 3.84 18.44 -10.42
N VAL A 374 4.78 17.63 -10.89
CA VAL A 374 6.16 17.55 -10.37
C VAL A 374 7.03 18.50 -11.17
N ASP A 375 7.69 19.44 -10.52
CA ASP A 375 8.77 20.23 -11.10
C ASP A 375 10.12 19.56 -10.76
N PRO A 376 10.80 18.96 -11.74
CA PRO A 376 12.07 18.28 -11.48
C PRO A 376 13.19 19.25 -11.04
N ALA A 377 13.11 20.54 -11.40
CA ALA A 377 14.10 21.53 -11.00
C ALA A 377 13.97 21.96 -9.52
N ALA A 378 12.80 21.72 -8.91
CA ALA A 378 12.56 22.02 -7.50
C ALA A 378 12.97 20.87 -6.55
N VAL A 379 13.43 19.72 -7.08
CA VAL A 379 13.82 18.57 -6.27
C VAL A 379 15.24 18.76 -5.73
N ASP A 380 15.39 18.68 -4.39
CA ASP A 380 16.67 18.81 -3.70
C ASP A 380 17.00 17.53 -2.92
N THR A 381 18.15 16.93 -3.19
CA THR A 381 18.64 15.68 -2.55
C THR A 381 19.56 15.91 -1.36
N LYS A 382 19.99 17.18 -1.10
CA LYS A 382 20.99 17.50 -0.07
C LYS A 382 20.61 17.06 1.33
N GLY A 383 19.32 17.13 1.68
CA GLY A 383 18.85 16.69 2.98
C GLY A 383 19.06 15.20 3.20
N THR A 384 18.82 14.39 2.16
CA THR A 384 19.07 12.94 2.15
C THR A 384 20.56 12.65 2.29
N ASP A 385 21.40 13.34 1.52
CA ASP A 385 22.86 13.16 1.57
C ASP A 385 23.44 13.47 2.96
N ALA A 386 23.02 14.59 3.55
CA ALA A 386 23.46 14.99 4.89
C ALA A 386 23.05 13.97 5.97
N LEU A 387 21.79 13.51 5.94
CA LEU A 387 21.31 12.54 6.92
C LEU A 387 21.98 11.17 6.78
N ILE A 388 22.21 10.70 5.54
CA ILE A 388 22.95 9.46 5.30
C ILE A 388 24.36 9.55 5.89
N THR A 389 25.07 10.67 5.69
CA THR A 389 26.39 10.89 6.28
C THR A 389 26.34 10.81 7.81
N THR A 390 25.37 11.47 8.45
CA THR A 390 25.17 11.39 9.92
C THR A 390 24.92 9.94 10.39
N ILE A 391 24.10 9.18 9.68
CA ILE A 391 23.82 7.77 9.99
C ILE A 391 25.11 6.92 9.87
N GLU A 392 25.88 7.09 8.78
CA GLU A 392 27.12 6.35 8.54
C GLU A 392 28.18 6.66 9.61
N GLU A 393 28.34 7.94 10.02
CA GLU A 393 29.22 8.35 11.10
C GLU A 393 28.79 7.76 12.45
N THR A 394 27.48 7.77 12.76
CA THR A 394 26.94 7.18 14.00
C THR A 394 27.21 5.66 14.06
N LEU A 395 26.96 4.96 12.94
CA LEU A 395 27.25 3.53 12.85
C LEU A 395 28.74 3.21 12.99
N ALA A 396 29.63 4.08 12.47
CA ALA A 396 31.07 3.92 12.60
C ALA A 396 31.57 4.16 14.04
N ALA A 397 30.97 5.12 14.74
CA ALA A 397 31.32 5.44 16.14
C ALA A 397 30.85 4.38 17.15
N GLY A 398 29.80 3.61 16.82
CA GLY A 398 29.25 2.53 17.65
C GLY A 398 29.98 1.16 17.50
N ARG A 399 30.94 1.06 16.58
CA ARG A 399 31.80 -0.13 16.38
C ARG A 399 33.10 -0.02 17.15
#